data_0f40608f6fe518c7087b09db852de88d
#
_entry.id   0f40608f6fe518c7087b09db852de88d
#
_cell.length_a   1.000
_cell.length_b   1.000
_cell.length_c   1.000
_cell.angle_alpha   90.00
_cell.angle_beta   90.00
_cell.angle_gamma   90.00
#
_symmetry.space_group_name_H-M   'P 1'
#
loop_
_entity.id
_entity.type
_entity.pdbx_description
1 polymer ?
#
loop_
_entity_poly.entity_id
_entity_poly.type
_entity_poly.pdbx_seq_one_letter_code
_entity_poly.pdbx_strand_id
1 'polypeptide(L)'
;MATIRIRANRRLSAASDRVYRCIADYRTHHPAFLPPAFSGFTVEEGGVGAGTVIHFTLKAGGRTQTFRQRVSEPDPGRVLTETTIGTQNSTTFTVTPEGSGSNVAIMTEYEGAHGLSGMIERFLAPLLLRRLYKDELQRLDSYTQSNPI
;
A
#
# COMPACT_ATOMS: atom_id res chain seq x y z
N MET A 1 11.81 -17.35 -12.98
CA MET A 1 11.74 -15.89 -12.89
C MET A 1 11.85 -15.46 -11.45
N ALA A 2 12.63 -14.44 -11.22
CA ALA A 2 12.86 -13.99 -9.86
C ALA A 2 11.73 -13.12 -9.38
N THR A 3 11.24 -13.38 -8.16
CA THR A 3 10.33 -12.49 -7.47
C THR A 3 11.14 -11.38 -6.82
N ILE A 4 10.76 -10.15 -7.08
CA ILE A 4 11.40 -9.00 -6.46
C ILE A 4 10.53 -8.57 -5.29
N ARG A 5 11.17 -8.34 -4.13
CA ARG A 5 10.51 -7.88 -2.91
C ARG A 5 11.10 -6.57 -2.48
N ILE A 6 10.22 -5.62 -2.21
CA ILE A 6 10.62 -4.30 -1.71
C ILE A 6 9.84 -4.04 -0.44
N ARG A 7 10.56 -3.68 0.61
CA ARG A 7 9.97 -3.52 1.93
C ARG A 7 10.42 -2.21 2.56
N ALA A 8 9.47 -1.56 3.23
CA ALA A 8 9.74 -0.45 4.14
C ALA A 8 8.92 -0.66 5.39
N ASN A 9 9.41 -0.21 6.53
CA ASN A 9 8.64 -0.27 7.76
C ASN A 9 8.92 0.94 8.63
N ARG A 10 7.98 1.23 9.55
CA ARG A 10 8.08 2.36 10.44
C ARG A 10 7.31 2.07 11.71
N ARG A 11 7.85 2.54 12.85
CA ARG A 11 7.09 2.59 14.09
C ARG A 11 6.17 3.81 14.06
N LEU A 12 4.88 3.61 14.41
CA LEU A 12 3.88 4.66 14.49
C LEU A 12 3.45 4.85 15.94
N SER A 13 3.09 6.08 16.29
CA SER A 13 2.62 6.40 17.64
C SER A 13 1.23 5.84 17.94
N ALA A 14 0.39 5.71 16.93
CA ALA A 14 -0.99 5.23 17.10
C ALA A 14 -1.03 3.72 17.34
N ALA A 15 -2.04 3.27 18.09
CA ALA A 15 -2.25 1.86 18.38
C ALA A 15 -2.57 1.07 17.11
N SER A 16 -2.23 -0.21 17.11
CA SER A 16 -2.32 -1.07 15.91
C SER A 16 -3.74 -1.19 15.36
N ASP A 17 -4.75 -1.29 16.19
CA ASP A 17 -6.14 -1.39 15.74
C ASP A 17 -6.60 -0.13 15.02
N ARG A 18 -6.18 1.01 15.52
CA ARG A 18 -6.49 2.31 14.93
C ARG A 18 -5.81 2.47 13.57
N VAL A 19 -4.54 2.11 13.49
CA VAL A 19 -3.77 2.17 12.26
C VAL A 19 -4.35 1.22 11.21
N TYR A 20 -4.68 0.00 11.61
CA TYR A 20 -5.25 -0.96 10.67
C TYR A 20 -6.57 -0.49 10.09
N ARG A 21 -7.45 0.06 10.91
CA ARG A 21 -8.72 0.63 10.43
C ARG A 21 -8.49 1.72 9.39
N CYS A 22 -7.48 2.53 9.61
CA CYS A 22 -7.11 3.60 8.69
C CYS A 22 -6.68 3.03 7.33
N ILE A 23 -5.85 1.99 7.35
CA ILE A 23 -5.38 1.33 6.12
C ILE A 23 -6.55 0.65 5.40
N ALA A 24 -7.42 -0.03 6.12
CA ALA A 24 -8.50 -0.83 5.54
C ALA A 24 -9.66 -0.01 4.99
N ASP A 25 -9.82 1.23 5.40
CA ASP A 25 -10.91 2.09 4.95
C ASP A 25 -10.49 2.89 3.72
N TYR A 26 -10.79 2.34 2.56
CA TYR A 26 -10.42 2.92 1.28
C TYR A 26 -11.31 4.08 0.85
N ARG A 27 -12.45 4.27 1.50
CA ARG A 27 -13.35 5.37 1.17
C ARG A 27 -12.99 6.65 1.92
N THR A 28 -12.66 6.52 3.21
CA THR A 28 -12.50 7.68 4.09
C THR A 28 -11.04 7.98 4.40
N HIS A 29 -10.25 6.96 4.72
CA HIS A 29 -8.93 7.19 5.31
C HIS A 29 -7.76 6.89 4.38
N HIS A 30 -7.78 5.74 3.68
CA HIS A 30 -6.61 5.29 2.92
C HIS A 30 -6.11 6.33 1.92
N PRO A 31 -6.97 6.96 1.10
CA PRO A 31 -6.48 7.95 0.13
C PRO A 31 -5.84 9.18 0.78
N ALA A 32 -6.18 9.48 2.03
CA ALA A 32 -5.71 10.69 2.70
C ALA A 32 -4.22 10.66 3.04
N PHE A 33 -3.62 9.47 3.17
CA PHE A 33 -2.20 9.37 3.48
C PHE A 33 -1.33 8.94 2.28
N LEU A 34 -1.92 8.81 1.10
CA LEU A 34 -1.14 8.45 -0.09
C LEU A 34 -0.26 9.62 -0.52
N PRO A 35 0.99 9.35 -0.93
CA PRO A 35 1.85 10.38 -1.52
C PRO A 35 1.25 10.99 -2.79
N PRO A 36 1.68 12.21 -3.16
CA PRO A 36 1.17 12.87 -4.37
C PRO A 36 1.38 12.12 -5.67
N ALA A 37 2.32 11.17 -5.68
CA ALA A 37 2.55 10.32 -6.86
C ALA A 37 1.33 9.49 -7.25
N PHE A 38 0.46 9.21 -6.27
CA PHE A 38 -0.81 8.51 -6.51
C PHE A 38 -1.89 9.53 -6.85
N SER A 39 -2.67 9.24 -7.88
CA SER A 39 -3.75 10.11 -8.32
C SER A 39 -4.90 9.29 -8.89
N GLY A 40 -6.06 9.95 -9.10
CA GLY A 40 -7.22 9.30 -9.69
C GLY A 40 -7.74 8.12 -8.87
N PHE A 41 -7.57 8.17 -7.56
CA PHE A 41 -7.96 7.07 -6.68
C PHE A 41 -9.48 6.93 -6.62
N THR A 42 -9.98 5.75 -6.98
CA THR A 42 -11.41 5.44 -6.92
C THR A 42 -11.63 4.06 -6.33
N VAL A 43 -12.78 3.89 -5.67
CA VAL A 43 -13.24 2.61 -5.16
C VAL A 43 -14.31 2.09 -6.10
N GLU A 44 -14.05 0.97 -6.75
CA GLU A 44 -14.97 0.36 -7.71
C GLU A 44 -15.95 -0.61 -7.05
N GLU A 45 -15.49 -1.31 -6.02
CA GLU A 45 -16.31 -2.27 -5.27
C GLU A 45 -15.92 -2.21 -3.80
N GLY A 46 -16.86 -2.51 -2.93
CA GLY A 46 -16.60 -2.53 -1.50
C GLY A 46 -16.32 -1.15 -0.93
N GLY A 47 -15.24 -1.03 -0.19
CA GLY A 47 -14.79 0.23 0.40
C GLY A 47 -14.00 0.05 1.67
N VAL A 48 -14.28 -1.01 2.43
CA VAL A 48 -13.57 -1.32 3.67
C VAL A 48 -13.19 -2.79 3.67
N GLY A 49 -11.90 -3.07 3.82
CA GLY A 49 -11.39 -4.42 3.97
C GLY A 49 -11.51 -5.30 2.74
N ALA A 50 -11.52 -6.60 2.98
CA ALA A 50 -11.53 -7.63 1.92
C ALA A 50 -12.69 -7.45 0.95
N GLY A 51 -12.43 -7.66 -0.32
CA GLY A 51 -13.40 -7.50 -1.40
C GLY A 51 -13.40 -6.10 -2.02
N THR A 52 -12.75 -5.14 -1.41
CA THR A 52 -12.58 -3.81 -2.00
C THR A 52 -11.78 -3.90 -3.28
N VAL A 53 -12.25 -3.21 -4.32
CA VAL A 53 -11.51 -3.06 -5.57
C VAL A 53 -11.22 -1.58 -5.76
N ILE A 54 -9.95 -1.26 -5.94
CA ILE A 54 -9.47 0.10 -6.09
C ILE A 54 -8.82 0.29 -7.45
N HIS A 55 -8.86 1.52 -7.92
CA HIS A 55 -8.23 1.94 -9.17
C HIS A 55 -7.49 3.23 -8.92
N PHE A 56 -6.25 3.31 -9.38
CA PHE A 56 -5.45 4.54 -9.23
C PHE A 56 -4.37 4.62 -10.30
N THR A 57 -3.80 5.80 -10.41
CA THR A 57 -2.68 6.07 -11.29
C THR A 57 -1.46 6.42 -10.45
N LEU A 58 -0.34 5.82 -10.77
CA LEU A 58 0.94 6.11 -10.12
C LEU A 58 1.85 6.78 -11.13
N LYS A 59 2.36 7.95 -10.77
CA LYS A 59 3.32 8.69 -11.56
C LYS A 59 4.64 8.74 -10.82
N ALA A 60 5.65 8.08 -11.35
CA ALA A 60 6.97 8.03 -10.73
C ALA A 60 8.04 7.89 -11.81
N GLY A 61 9.20 8.50 -11.58
CA GLY A 61 10.33 8.42 -12.51
C GLY A 61 10.02 8.93 -13.91
N GLY A 62 9.11 9.91 -14.03
CA GLY A 62 8.71 10.45 -15.32
C GLY A 62 7.75 9.58 -16.11
N ARG A 63 7.24 8.51 -15.51
CA ARG A 63 6.31 7.58 -16.14
C ARG A 63 4.99 7.53 -15.39
N THR A 64 3.94 7.10 -16.07
CA THR A 64 2.59 7.01 -15.53
C THR A 64 2.05 5.62 -15.80
N GLN A 65 1.51 4.97 -14.76
CA GLN A 65 0.90 3.66 -14.89
C GLN A 65 -0.36 3.59 -14.06
N THR A 66 -1.39 2.92 -14.60
CA THR A 66 -2.66 2.73 -13.94
C THR A 66 -2.72 1.33 -13.33
N PHE A 67 -3.25 1.24 -12.12
CA PHE A 67 -3.40 -0.02 -11.40
C PHE A 67 -4.86 -0.25 -11.02
N ARG A 68 -5.24 -1.51 -11.02
CA ARG A 68 -6.53 -1.98 -10.52
C ARG A 68 -6.25 -3.15 -9.60
N GLN A 69 -6.62 -3.02 -8.34
CA GLN A 69 -6.24 -3.99 -7.31
C GLN A 69 -7.43 -4.43 -6.48
N ARG A 70 -7.39 -5.69 -6.06
CA ARG A 70 -8.37 -6.27 -5.15
C ARG A 70 -7.75 -6.47 -3.78
N VAL A 71 -8.48 -6.06 -2.75
CA VAL A 71 -8.04 -6.15 -1.37
C VAL A 71 -8.46 -7.49 -0.78
N SER A 72 -7.55 -8.12 -0.06
CA SER A 72 -7.81 -9.29 0.78
C SER A 72 -7.24 -9.05 2.16
N GLU A 73 -7.76 -9.79 3.14
CA GLU A 73 -7.28 -9.71 4.51
C GLU A 73 -6.87 -11.10 4.97
N PRO A 74 -5.61 -11.51 4.69
CA PRO A 74 -5.11 -12.83 5.13
C PRO A 74 -5.20 -13.02 6.64
N ASP A 75 -5.05 -11.93 7.40
CA ASP A 75 -5.24 -11.92 8.85
C ASP A 75 -5.90 -10.59 9.22
N PRO A 76 -7.24 -10.53 9.27
CA PRO A 76 -7.94 -9.26 9.53
C PRO A 76 -7.50 -8.60 10.83
N GLY A 77 -7.26 -7.31 10.77
CA GLY A 77 -6.73 -6.54 11.88
C GLY A 77 -5.21 -6.49 11.94
N ARG A 78 -4.52 -7.34 11.15
CA ARG A 78 -3.07 -7.42 11.16
C ARG A 78 -2.44 -7.41 9.78
N VAL A 79 -3.02 -8.14 8.82
CA VAL A 79 -2.44 -8.28 7.47
C VAL A 79 -3.51 -7.99 6.42
N LEU A 80 -3.18 -7.07 5.51
CA LEU A 80 -4.03 -6.68 4.41
C LEU A 80 -3.17 -6.69 3.14
N THR A 81 -3.70 -7.27 2.07
CA THR A 81 -2.97 -7.39 0.80
C THR A 81 -3.78 -6.78 -0.34
N GLU A 82 -3.08 -6.02 -1.18
CA GLU A 82 -3.61 -5.45 -2.42
C GLU A 82 -2.97 -6.19 -3.58
N THR A 83 -3.77 -6.94 -4.34
CA THR A 83 -3.27 -7.72 -5.48
C THR A 83 -3.71 -7.09 -6.79
N THR A 84 -2.77 -6.84 -7.69
CA THR A 84 -3.08 -6.32 -9.02
C THR A 84 -3.84 -7.39 -9.81
N ILE A 85 -5.05 -7.05 -10.23
CA ILE A 85 -5.96 -7.98 -10.88
C ILE A 85 -5.34 -8.50 -12.18
N GLY A 86 -5.41 -9.80 -12.36
CA GLY A 86 -4.82 -10.49 -13.53
C GLY A 86 -3.36 -10.84 -13.37
N THR A 87 -2.77 -10.58 -12.21
CA THR A 87 -1.36 -10.88 -11.92
C THR A 87 -1.24 -11.48 -10.53
N GLN A 88 -0.01 -11.85 -10.16
CA GLN A 88 0.34 -12.24 -8.80
C GLN A 88 1.10 -11.13 -8.07
N ASN A 89 1.19 -9.95 -8.66
CA ASN A 89 1.87 -8.82 -8.04
C ASN A 89 1.01 -8.27 -6.89
N SER A 90 1.62 -8.05 -5.76
CA SER A 90 0.87 -7.64 -4.57
C SER A 90 1.65 -6.70 -3.68
N THR A 91 0.92 -5.91 -2.92
CA THR A 91 1.44 -5.08 -1.84
C THR A 91 0.74 -5.49 -0.55
N THR A 92 1.51 -5.79 0.47
CA THR A 92 0.99 -6.26 1.76
C THR A 92 1.36 -5.27 2.85
N PHE A 93 0.34 -4.89 3.64
CA PHE A 93 0.51 -4.11 4.87
C PHE A 93 0.44 -5.08 6.05
N THR A 94 1.45 -5.03 6.91
CA THR A 94 1.45 -5.80 8.16
C THR A 94 1.54 -4.82 9.32
N VAL A 95 0.55 -4.88 10.22
CA VAL A 95 0.45 -3.99 11.38
C VAL A 95 0.58 -4.83 12.65
N THR A 96 1.57 -4.52 13.47
CA THR A 96 1.80 -5.24 14.72
C THR A 96 1.86 -4.27 15.88
N PRO A 97 1.34 -4.65 17.06
CA PRO A 97 1.48 -3.81 18.25
C PRO A 97 2.96 -3.68 18.65
N GLU A 98 3.33 -2.50 19.10
CA GLU A 98 4.67 -2.23 19.61
C GLU A 98 4.56 -1.22 20.75
N GLY A 99 4.54 -1.73 21.98
CA GLY A 99 4.23 -0.90 23.15
C GLY A 99 2.83 -0.33 23.03
N SER A 100 2.68 0.96 23.25
CA SER A 100 1.41 1.67 23.08
C SER A 100 1.14 2.07 21.62
N GLY A 101 2.14 1.93 20.76
CA GLY A 101 2.04 2.25 19.34
C GLY A 101 1.98 0.99 18.49
N SER A 102 2.47 1.10 17.26
CA SER A 102 2.45 0.01 16.30
C SER A 102 3.69 0.06 15.41
N ASN A 103 3.94 -1.06 14.73
CA ASN A 103 4.90 -1.12 13.63
C ASN A 103 4.13 -1.49 12.37
N VAL A 104 4.36 -0.75 11.29
CA VAL A 104 3.73 -1.01 10.01
C VAL A 104 4.80 -1.31 8.97
N ALA A 105 4.65 -2.44 8.29
CA ALA A 105 5.50 -2.81 7.17
C ALA A 105 4.67 -2.80 5.88
N ILE A 106 5.23 -2.24 4.82
CA ILE A 106 4.69 -2.34 3.47
C ILE A 106 5.67 -3.18 2.68
N MET A 107 5.17 -4.23 2.03
CA MET A 107 5.99 -5.09 1.19
C MET A 107 5.31 -5.31 -0.14
N THR A 108 5.99 -4.98 -1.23
CA THR A 108 5.53 -5.28 -2.58
C THR A 108 6.33 -6.44 -3.14
N GLU A 109 5.62 -7.39 -3.71
CA GLU A 109 6.20 -8.51 -4.44
C GLU A 109 5.74 -8.44 -5.89
N TYR A 110 6.70 -8.54 -6.81
CA TYR A 110 6.37 -8.60 -8.23
C TYR A 110 7.43 -9.42 -8.96
N GLU A 111 7.03 -9.97 -10.11
CA GLU A 111 7.95 -10.72 -10.94
C GLU A 111 8.74 -9.79 -11.82
N GLY A 112 10.07 -9.90 -11.76
CA GLY A 112 10.97 -9.10 -12.57
C GLY A 112 11.23 -9.71 -13.93
N ALA A 113 11.65 -8.89 -14.83
CA ALA A 113 12.44 -9.23 -16.01
C ALA A 113 11.74 -9.64 -17.30
N HIS A 114 10.40 -9.81 -17.39
CA HIS A 114 9.78 -10.16 -18.67
C HIS A 114 8.50 -9.39 -18.97
N GLY A 115 8.35 -8.91 -20.21
CA GLY A 115 7.14 -8.28 -20.71
C GLY A 115 6.69 -7.11 -19.83
N LEU A 116 5.48 -7.22 -19.29
CA LEU A 116 4.91 -6.23 -18.39
C LEU A 116 5.73 -6.07 -17.13
N SER A 117 6.32 -7.16 -16.64
CA SER A 117 7.15 -7.15 -15.44
C SER A 117 8.42 -6.34 -15.67
N GLY A 118 9.04 -6.47 -16.83
CA GLY A 118 10.21 -5.65 -17.19
C GLY A 118 9.87 -4.18 -17.28
N MET A 119 8.65 -3.86 -17.68
CA MET A 119 8.16 -2.49 -17.72
C MET A 119 7.91 -1.95 -16.32
N ILE A 120 7.32 -2.75 -15.43
CA ILE A 120 7.12 -2.40 -14.03
C ILE A 120 8.47 -2.21 -13.35
N GLU A 121 9.41 -3.09 -13.60
CA GLU A 121 10.75 -3.02 -13.03
C GLU A 121 11.49 -1.74 -13.42
N ARG A 122 11.36 -1.31 -14.67
CA ARG A 122 11.93 -0.05 -15.13
C ARG A 122 11.16 1.17 -14.64
N PHE A 123 9.85 1.01 -14.47
CA PHE A 123 8.96 2.07 -14.00
C PHE A 123 9.15 2.30 -12.50
N LEU A 124 9.19 1.21 -11.74
CA LEU A 124 9.29 1.24 -10.30
C LEU A 124 10.64 0.68 -9.85
N ALA A 125 11.71 1.43 -10.09
CA ALA A 125 13.03 1.06 -9.58
C ALA A 125 12.91 0.80 -8.07
N PRO A 126 13.52 -0.29 -7.55
CA PRO A 126 13.37 -0.66 -6.14
C PRO A 126 13.64 0.47 -5.16
N LEU A 127 14.65 1.29 -5.43
CA LEU A 127 14.98 2.40 -4.55
C LEU A 127 13.89 3.47 -4.55
N LEU A 128 13.32 3.76 -5.72
CA LEU A 128 12.24 4.75 -5.86
C LEU A 128 10.99 4.28 -5.14
N LEU A 129 10.64 3.02 -5.30
CA LEU A 129 9.47 2.44 -4.65
C LEU A 129 9.63 2.41 -3.13
N ARG A 130 10.83 2.10 -2.65
CA ARG A 130 11.10 2.13 -1.21
C ARG A 130 10.96 3.53 -0.64
N ARG A 131 11.43 4.55 -1.34
CA ARG A 131 11.26 5.94 -0.92
C ARG A 131 9.80 6.33 -0.89
N LEU A 132 9.03 5.89 -1.86
CA LEU A 132 7.61 6.15 -1.93
C LEU A 132 6.89 5.54 -0.71
N TYR A 133 7.25 4.32 -0.33
CA TYR A 133 6.65 3.65 0.83
C TYR A 133 7.08 4.29 2.15
N LYS A 134 8.30 4.77 2.25
CA LYS A 134 8.73 5.52 3.44
C LYS A 134 7.92 6.80 3.60
N ASP A 135 7.66 7.50 2.50
CA ASP A 135 6.82 8.68 2.51
C ASP A 135 5.38 8.34 2.91
N GLU A 136 4.85 7.27 2.34
CA GLU A 136 3.48 6.82 2.67
C GLU A 136 3.34 6.49 4.16
N LEU A 137 4.31 5.79 4.73
CA LEU A 137 4.30 5.44 6.16
C LEU A 137 4.44 6.67 7.06
N GLN A 138 5.24 7.65 6.65
CA GLN A 138 5.34 8.90 7.39
C GLN A 138 4.03 9.66 7.38
N ARG A 139 3.35 9.70 6.23
CA ARG A 139 2.04 10.32 6.09
C ARG A 139 0.98 9.60 6.91
N LEU A 140 1.04 8.27 6.94
CA LEU A 140 0.15 7.46 7.77
C LEU A 140 0.35 7.76 9.25
N ASP A 141 1.59 7.87 9.70
CA ASP A 141 1.90 8.24 11.09
C ASP A 141 1.29 9.60 11.45
N SER A 142 1.53 10.60 10.63
CA SER A 142 0.98 11.94 10.84
C SER A 142 -0.53 11.95 10.80
N TYR A 143 -1.12 11.24 9.87
CA TYR A 143 -2.57 11.18 9.69
C TYR A 143 -3.26 10.55 10.91
N THR A 144 -2.73 9.42 11.39
CA THR A 144 -3.32 8.71 12.52
C THR A 144 -3.16 9.45 13.84
N GLN A 145 -2.17 10.35 13.94
CA GLN A 145 -2.01 11.21 15.12
C GLN A 145 -3.01 12.36 15.14
N SER A 146 -3.39 12.87 13.97
CA SER A 146 -4.15 14.12 13.86
C SER A 146 -5.65 13.92 13.62
N ASN A 147 -6.08 12.74 13.22
CA ASN A 147 -7.46 12.50 12.81
C ASN A 147 -8.13 11.46 13.69
N PRO A 148 -9.41 11.68 14.07
CA PRO A 148 -10.19 10.67 14.76
C PRO A 148 -10.51 9.51 13.81
N ILE A 149 -10.32 8.30 14.30
CA ILE A 149 -10.56 7.08 13.53
C ILE A 149 -11.37 6.11 14.36
#